data_17bd7c6a2b23327e01c9e6b3a1c505b3
#
_entry.id   17bd7c6a2b23327e01c9e6b3a1c505b3
#
_cell.length_a   1.000
_cell.length_b   1.000
_cell.length_c   1.000
_cell.angle_alpha   90.00
_cell.angle_beta   90.00
_cell.angle_gamma   90.00
#
_symmetry.space_group_name_H-M   'P 1'
#
loop_
_entity.id
_entity.type
_entity.pdbx_description
1 polymer ?
#
loop_
_entity_poly.entity_id
_entity_poly.type
_entity_poly.pdbx_seq_one_letter_code
_entity_poly.pdbx_strand_id
1 'polypeptide(L)' 'MNLYEKIMALYPSLTQQDFFTVISLQNDSDGRGDYIAKWEHPTLARPTDEQLASIE' A
#
# COMPACT_ATOMS: atom_id res chain seq x y z
N MET A 1 7.71 -9.96 -2.61
CA MET A 1 7.33 -8.54 -2.83
C MET A 1 7.10 -7.84 -1.52
N ASN A 2 7.54 -6.60 -1.42
CA ASN A 2 7.16 -5.78 -0.28
C ASN A 2 5.77 -5.14 -0.51
N LEU A 3 5.25 -4.50 0.50
CA LEU A 3 3.90 -3.91 0.42
C LEU A 3 3.81 -2.85 -0.68
N TYR A 4 4.83 -2.02 -0.83
CA TYR A 4 4.88 -1.00 -1.88
C TYR A 4 4.71 -1.64 -3.26
N GLU A 5 5.47 -2.69 -3.53
CA GLU A 5 5.41 -3.37 -4.80
C GLU A 5 4.05 -4.02 -5.06
N LYS A 6 3.44 -4.58 -4.01
CA LYS A 6 2.09 -5.16 -4.12
C LYS A 6 1.06 -4.10 -4.49
N ILE A 7 1.12 -2.95 -3.85
CA ILE A 7 0.20 -1.86 -4.14
C ILE A 7 0.40 -1.34 -5.55
N MET A 8 1.65 -1.22 -5.99
CA MET A 8 1.94 -0.78 -7.36
C MET A 8 1.48 -1.79 -8.40
N ALA A 9 1.53 -3.08 -8.09
CA ALA A 9 1.01 -4.12 -8.98
C ALA A 9 -0.51 -4.02 -9.09
N LEU A 10 -1.18 -3.69 -8.00
CA LEU A 10 -2.62 -3.53 -7.95
C LEU A 10 -3.08 -2.25 -8.65
N TYR A 11 -2.35 -1.16 -8.42
CA TYR A 11 -2.65 0.17 -8.98
C TYR A 11 -1.43 0.75 -9.68
N PRO A 12 -1.15 0.32 -10.92
CA PRO A 12 0.07 0.75 -11.63
C PRO A 12 0.10 2.23 -11.97
N SER A 13 -1.02 2.94 -11.85
CA SER A 13 -1.06 4.37 -12.09
C SER A 13 -0.53 5.20 -10.92
N LEU A 14 -0.31 4.60 -9.76
CA LEU A 14 0.25 5.32 -8.62
C LEU A 14 1.70 5.74 -8.88
N THR A 15 2.10 6.84 -8.23
CA THR A 15 3.46 7.34 -8.30
C THR A 15 4.08 7.34 -6.90
N GLN A 16 5.40 7.52 -6.83
CA GLN A 16 6.07 7.64 -5.55
C GLN A 16 5.53 8.82 -4.73
N GLN A 17 5.17 9.88 -5.40
CA GLN A 17 4.64 11.07 -4.74
C GLN A 17 3.34 10.75 -3.98
N ASP A 18 2.50 9.88 -4.51
CA ASP A 18 1.28 9.47 -3.83
C ASP A 18 1.58 8.83 -2.48
N PHE A 19 2.68 8.11 -2.38
CA PHE A 19 3.10 7.47 -1.13
C PHE A 19 3.71 8.45 -0.12
N PHE A 20 3.92 9.69 -0.51
CA PHE A 20 4.37 10.74 0.40
C PHE A 20 3.24 11.69 0.81
N THR A 21 2.17 11.74 0.03
CA THR A 21 1.11 12.74 0.23
C THR A 21 -0.19 12.12 0.71
N VAL A 22 -0.72 11.13 0.00
CA VAL A 22 -2.05 10.57 0.30
C VAL A 22 -1.99 9.17 0.89
N ILE A 23 -0.87 8.49 0.74
CA ILE A 23 -0.67 7.13 1.25
C ILE A 23 0.51 7.13 2.21
N SER A 24 0.35 6.46 3.35
CA SER A 24 1.44 6.27 4.29
C SER A 24 1.55 4.78 4.62
N LEU A 25 2.75 4.24 4.45
CA LEU A 25 3.06 2.88 4.83
C LEU A 25 3.94 2.90 6.06
N GLN A 26 3.73 1.96 6.97
CA GLN A 26 4.46 1.92 8.22
C GLN A 26 4.82 0.50 8.61
N ASN A 27 5.93 0.37 9.33
CA ASN A 27 6.37 -0.90 9.88
C ASN A 27 6.81 -0.64 11.32
N ASP A 28 6.13 -1.27 12.27
CA ASP A 28 6.39 -1.07 13.70
C ASP A 28 7.42 -2.04 14.25
N SER A 29 8.02 -2.86 13.40
CA SER A 29 9.03 -3.86 13.77
C SER A 29 8.49 -4.87 14.77
N ASP A 30 7.20 -5.20 14.68
CA ASP A 30 6.54 -6.15 15.57
C ASP A 30 6.38 -7.55 14.98
N GLY A 31 7.06 -7.81 13.85
CA GLY A 31 6.98 -9.08 13.15
C GLY A 31 5.84 -9.20 12.15
N ARG A 32 5.00 -8.19 12.04
CA ARG A 32 3.86 -8.19 11.09
C ARG A 32 4.21 -7.64 9.72
N GLY A 33 5.36 -6.98 9.61
CA GLY A 33 5.79 -6.33 8.37
C GLY A 33 5.12 -5.00 8.13
N ASP A 34 5.15 -4.55 6.88
CA ASP A 34 4.59 -3.26 6.51
C ASP A 34 3.07 -3.30 6.47
N TYR A 35 2.45 -2.17 6.79
CA TYR A 35 1.01 -2.02 6.66
C TYR A 35 0.67 -0.61 6.19
N ILE A 36 -0.57 -0.44 5.69
CA ILE A 36 -1.06 0.86 5.26
C ILE A 36 -1.55 1.61 6.49
N ALA A 37 -0.80 2.63 6.89
CA ALA A 37 -1.16 3.47 8.03
C ALA A 37 -2.17 4.55 7.64
N LYS A 38 -2.15 4.98 6.37
CA LYS A 38 -3.01 6.06 5.88
C LYS A 38 -3.31 5.80 4.40
N TRP A 39 -4.56 6.03 4.01
CA TRP A 39 -4.96 5.96 2.60
C TRP A 39 -5.99 7.05 2.35
N GLU A 40 -5.59 8.10 1.66
CA GLU A 40 -6.46 9.24 1.34
C GLU A 40 -6.53 9.52 -0.15
N HIS A 41 -6.29 8.50 -0.97
CA HIS A 41 -6.34 8.67 -2.41
C HIS A 41 -7.76 9.03 -2.86
N PRO A 42 -7.92 10.07 -3.70
CA PRO A 42 -9.26 10.58 -4.05
C PRO A 42 -10.05 9.65 -4.97
N THR A 43 -9.40 8.81 -5.75
CA THR A 43 -10.07 7.99 -6.76
C THR A 43 -9.91 6.49 -6.56
N LEU A 44 -8.88 6.05 -5.84
CA LEU A 44 -8.59 4.63 -5.64
C LEU A 44 -8.93 4.22 -4.21
N ALA A 45 -9.66 3.13 -4.06
CA ALA A 45 -10.03 2.61 -2.75
C ALA A 45 -8.85 1.89 -2.09
N ARG A 46 -8.80 1.94 -0.76
CA ARG A 46 -7.77 1.23 0.00
C ARG A 46 -7.84 -0.27 -0.30
N PRO A 47 -6.72 -0.90 -0.68
CA PRO A 47 -6.70 -2.34 -0.91
C PRO A 47 -7.01 -3.10 0.37
N THR A 48 -7.74 -4.20 0.23
CA THR A 48 -8.00 -5.08 1.37
C THR A 48 -6.81 -6.00 1.61
N ASP A 49 -6.74 -6.57 2.81
CA ASP A 49 -5.71 -7.55 3.13
C ASP A 49 -5.79 -8.75 2.18
N GLU A 50 -6.99 -9.15 1.79
CA GLU A 50 -7.19 -10.25 0.85
C GLU A 50 -6.62 -9.93 -0.52
N GLN A 51 -6.83 -8.70 -1.00
CA GLN A 51 -6.29 -8.27 -2.28
C GLN A 51 -4.77 -8.28 -2.26
N LEU A 52 -4.18 -7.78 -1.19
CA LEU A 52 -2.72 -7.74 -1.06
C LEU A 52 -2.13 -9.15 -0.91
N ALA A 53 -2.81 -10.03 -0.21
CA ALA A 53 -2.34 -11.41 -0.03
C ALA A 53 -2.38 -12.21 -1.33
N SER A 54 -3.26 -11.86 -2.27
CA SER A 54 -3.37 -12.56 -3.55
C SER A 54 -2.31 -12.13 -4.57
N ILE A 55 -1.55 -11.08 -4.27
CA ILE A 55 -0.51 -10.57 -5.15
C ILE A 55 0.85 -11.12 -4.70
N GLU A 56 1.45 -11.92 -5.53
CA GLU A 56 2.80 -12.45 -5.28
C GLU A 56 3.61 -12.59 -6.55
#